data_04de2f5266f51feef02afa773ff58052
#
_entry.id   04de2f5266f51feef02afa773ff58052
#
_cell.length_a   1.000
_cell.length_b   1.000
_cell.length_c   1.000
_cell.angle_alpha   90.00
_cell.angle_beta   90.00
_cell.angle_gamma   90.00
#
_symmetry.space_group_name_H-M   'P 1'
#
loop_
_entity.id
_entity.type
_entity.pdbx_description
1 polymer ?
#
loop_
_entity_poly.entity_id
_entity_poly.type
_entity_poly.pdbx_seq_one_letter_code
_entity_poly.pdbx_strand_id
1 'polypeptide(L)'
;MTELDLQQYLLSEYPQENARCEWKEYKNLKNSFCGDEKDDVISYVSAIANMEGGHLVIGVKDKTLEIVGTDISRLTFNGQPANAQSATFKLTEQCTYLSSEGLNIEEFVTDDTNKRVWIIHIPKHLPRRPVLAHKKAWQRIEDL
;
A
#
# COMPACT_ATOMS: atom_id res chain seq x y z
N MET A 1 -16.33 -5.27 -11.77
CA MET A 1 -15.60 -4.14 -12.37
C MET A 1 -14.57 -4.68 -13.35
N THR A 2 -14.60 -4.22 -14.58
CA THR A 2 -13.62 -4.62 -15.60
C THR A 2 -12.30 -3.90 -15.36
N GLU A 3 -11.25 -4.35 -16.04
CA GLU A 3 -9.95 -3.68 -15.96
C GLU A 3 -10.05 -2.20 -16.39
N LEU A 4 -10.80 -1.93 -17.46
CA LEU A 4 -11.00 -0.55 -17.93
C LEU A 4 -11.76 0.30 -16.90
N ASP A 5 -12.81 -0.25 -16.29
CA ASP A 5 -13.57 0.47 -15.27
C ASP A 5 -12.70 0.79 -14.06
N LEU A 6 -11.88 -0.16 -13.64
CA LEU A 6 -10.99 0.03 -12.50
C LEU A 6 -9.93 1.09 -12.82
N GLN A 7 -9.36 1.05 -14.02
CA GLN A 7 -8.37 2.05 -14.44
C GLN A 7 -8.98 3.46 -14.44
N GLN A 8 -10.19 3.61 -14.95
CA GLN A 8 -10.89 4.90 -14.95
C GLN A 8 -11.17 5.38 -13.52
N TYR A 9 -11.57 4.48 -12.63
CA TYR A 9 -11.76 4.80 -11.23
C TYR A 9 -10.46 5.31 -10.59
N LEU A 10 -9.36 4.60 -10.80
CA LEU A 10 -8.07 4.98 -10.24
C LEU A 10 -7.60 6.33 -10.78
N LEU A 11 -7.77 6.58 -12.07
CA LEU A 11 -7.40 7.86 -12.67
C LEU A 11 -8.25 9.01 -12.13
N SER A 12 -9.49 8.76 -11.76
CA SER A 12 -10.37 9.74 -11.16
C SER A 12 -10.02 10.06 -9.70
N GLU A 13 -9.73 9.02 -8.91
CA GLU A 13 -9.55 9.15 -7.46
C GLU A 13 -8.08 9.36 -7.05
N TYR A 14 -7.14 8.80 -7.82
CA TYR A 14 -5.72 8.82 -7.48
C TYR A 14 -4.88 9.22 -8.68
N PRO A 15 -5.11 10.41 -9.26
CA PRO A 15 -4.58 10.76 -10.58
C PRO A 15 -3.08 11.04 -10.62
N GLN A 16 -2.43 11.28 -9.49
CA GLN A 16 -1.02 11.68 -9.45
C GLN A 16 -0.28 11.08 -8.27
N GLU A 17 0.97 10.72 -8.50
CA GLU A 17 1.89 10.43 -7.42
C GLU A 17 2.33 11.75 -6.79
N ASN A 18 2.38 11.77 -5.46
CA ASN A 18 2.84 12.93 -4.68
C ASN A 18 3.16 12.46 -3.25
N ALA A 19 3.32 13.39 -2.31
CA ALA A 19 3.62 13.03 -0.92
C ALA A 19 2.51 12.23 -0.23
N ARG A 20 1.30 12.21 -0.81
CA ARG A 20 0.13 11.51 -0.25
C ARG A 20 -0.29 10.28 -1.04
N CYS A 21 0.29 10.04 -2.20
CA CYS A 21 -0.13 8.94 -3.05
C CYS A 21 1.07 8.36 -3.78
N GLU A 22 1.25 7.07 -3.64
CA GLU A 22 2.28 6.32 -4.34
C GLU A 22 1.65 5.20 -5.14
N TRP A 23 2.18 4.94 -6.32
CA TRP A 23 1.77 3.84 -7.19
C TRP A 23 2.90 2.83 -7.26
N LYS A 24 2.58 1.56 -7.01
CA LYS A 24 3.59 0.49 -7.04
C LYS A 24 3.09 -0.71 -7.81
N GLU A 25 3.98 -1.27 -8.61
CA GLU A 25 3.67 -2.45 -9.37
C GLU A 25 3.62 -3.70 -8.49
N TYR A 26 4.66 -4.00 -7.73
CA TYR A 26 4.76 -5.17 -6.85
C TYR A 26 4.04 -6.39 -7.44
N LYS A 27 4.59 -6.97 -8.51
CA LYS A 27 3.97 -8.11 -9.20
C LYS A 27 3.56 -9.23 -8.25
N ASN A 28 4.33 -9.44 -7.18
CA ASN A 28 3.93 -10.29 -6.07
C ASN A 28 4.37 -9.64 -4.77
N LEU A 29 3.63 -9.92 -3.70
CA LEU A 29 3.86 -9.30 -2.40
C LEU A 29 4.62 -10.22 -1.44
N LYS A 30 5.19 -11.33 -1.90
CA LYS A 30 5.84 -12.33 -1.05
C LYS A 30 6.80 -11.74 -0.04
N ASN A 31 7.65 -10.80 -0.45
CA ASN A 31 8.69 -10.23 0.39
C ASN A 31 8.43 -8.77 0.78
N SER A 32 7.25 -8.24 0.46
CA SER A 32 6.98 -6.81 0.59
C SER A 32 6.57 -6.38 1.99
N PHE A 33 6.33 -7.33 2.88
CA PHE A 33 5.90 -7.05 4.26
C PHE A 33 6.94 -7.46 5.31
N CYS A 34 8.15 -7.81 4.93
CA CYS A 34 9.03 -8.46 5.91
C CYS A 34 10.51 -8.16 5.83
N GLY A 35 11.03 -7.45 4.88
CA GLY A 35 12.45 -7.55 4.86
C GLY A 35 13.32 -6.49 4.28
N ASP A 36 12.91 -5.85 3.24
CA ASP A 36 13.76 -4.85 2.61
C ASP A 36 13.39 -3.46 3.09
N GLU A 37 14.27 -2.84 3.87
CA GLU A 37 14.03 -1.51 4.41
C GLU A 37 13.81 -0.43 3.34
N LYS A 38 14.22 -0.66 2.10
CA LYS A 38 14.21 0.40 1.10
C LYS A 38 12.89 0.52 0.36
N ASP A 39 12.32 -0.60 -0.04
CA ASP A 39 11.23 -0.61 -1.00
C ASP A 39 10.02 -1.45 -0.58
N ASP A 40 9.90 -1.80 0.68
CA ASP A 40 8.77 -2.61 1.08
C ASP A 40 7.52 -1.76 1.40
N VAL A 41 6.39 -2.44 1.46
CA VAL A 41 5.10 -1.79 1.78
C VAL A 41 5.16 -1.10 3.13
N ILE A 42 5.84 -1.72 4.10
CA ILE A 42 5.94 -1.22 5.47
C ILE A 42 6.61 0.16 5.51
N SER A 43 7.71 0.31 4.79
CA SER A 43 8.43 1.60 4.72
C SER A 43 7.59 2.68 4.04
N TYR A 44 6.90 2.34 2.95
CA TYR A 44 6.04 3.30 2.25
C TYR A 44 4.85 3.73 3.10
N VAL A 45 4.19 2.80 3.78
CA VAL A 45 3.07 3.13 4.66
C VAL A 45 3.52 4.07 5.78
N SER A 46 4.64 3.75 6.41
CA SER A 46 5.22 4.57 7.47
C SER A 46 5.55 5.98 6.95
N ALA A 47 6.20 6.08 5.80
CA ALA A 47 6.60 7.37 5.24
C ALA A 47 5.39 8.24 4.89
N ILE A 48 4.36 7.66 4.31
CA ILE A 48 3.13 8.40 3.97
C ILE A 48 2.40 8.86 5.24
N ALA A 49 2.33 7.99 6.27
CA ALA A 49 1.71 8.36 7.55
C ALA A 49 2.45 9.52 8.22
N ASN A 50 3.77 9.55 8.11
CA ASN A 50 4.59 10.61 8.72
C ASN A 50 4.49 11.95 8.00
N MET A 51 3.89 11.98 6.82
CA MET A 51 3.52 13.24 6.15
C MET A 51 2.08 13.62 6.56
N GLU A 52 1.14 13.45 5.70
CA GLU A 52 -0.26 13.82 5.96
C GLU A 52 -1.21 12.63 5.88
N GLY A 53 -0.68 11.42 5.82
CA GLY A 53 -1.44 10.26 5.43
C GLY A 53 -1.67 10.24 3.93
N GLY A 54 -2.43 9.29 3.43
CA GLY A 54 -2.72 9.20 2.01
C GLY A 54 -3.00 7.79 1.56
N HIS A 55 -2.45 7.41 0.41
CA HIS A 55 -2.80 6.17 -0.25
C HIS A 55 -1.58 5.51 -0.89
N LEU A 56 -1.54 4.20 -0.83
CA LEU A 56 -0.58 3.38 -1.59
C LEU A 56 -1.39 2.46 -2.50
N VAL A 57 -1.25 2.64 -3.80
CA VAL A 57 -1.94 1.84 -4.81
C VAL A 57 -0.98 0.77 -5.31
N ILE A 58 -1.31 -0.50 -5.12
CA ILE A 58 -0.46 -1.64 -5.46
C ILE A 58 -1.10 -2.44 -6.59
N GLY A 59 -0.31 -2.83 -7.57
CA GLY A 59 -0.77 -3.60 -8.72
C GLY A 59 -0.96 -2.75 -9.96
N VAL A 60 -0.39 -1.55 -9.97
CA VAL A 60 -0.46 -0.63 -11.10
C VAL A 60 0.93 -0.23 -11.55
N LYS A 61 1.05 0.09 -12.82
CA LYS A 61 2.31 0.53 -13.38
C LYS A 61 2.61 1.96 -12.96
N ASP A 62 3.84 2.18 -12.52
CA ASP A 62 4.33 3.50 -12.18
C ASP A 62 4.15 4.47 -13.36
N LYS A 63 3.76 5.70 -13.07
CA LYS A 63 3.55 6.80 -14.02
C LYS A 63 2.29 6.72 -14.90
N THR A 64 1.72 5.55 -15.12
CA THR A 64 0.60 5.41 -16.06
C THR A 64 -0.70 4.92 -15.41
N LEU A 65 -0.65 4.35 -14.21
CA LEU A 65 -1.78 3.67 -13.56
C LEU A 65 -2.35 2.51 -14.39
N GLU A 66 -1.59 2.01 -15.37
CA GLU A 66 -1.99 0.82 -16.08
C GLU A 66 -2.07 -0.35 -15.10
N ILE A 67 -3.17 -1.12 -15.15
CA ILE A 67 -3.37 -2.22 -14.21
C ILE A 67 -2.54 -3.41 -14.66
N VAL A 68 -1.61 -3.83 -13.80
CA VAL A 68 -0.79 -5.01 -14.03
C VAL A 68 -1.16 -6.14 -13.09
N GLY A 69 -1.77 -5.84 -11.96
CA GLY A 69 -2.17 -6.80 -10.95
C GLY A 69 -1.03 -7.17 -10.00
N THR A 70 -1.38 -7.53 -8.77
CA THR A 70 -0.42 -8.05 -7.79
C THR A 70 -0.85 -9.44 -7.34
N ASP A 71 0.13 -10.30 -7.08
CA ASP A 71 -0.10 -11.67 -6.63
C ASP A 71 0.17 -11.77 -5.13
N ILE A 72 -0.82 -12.25 -4.38
CA ILE A 72 -0.69 -12.48 -2.94
C ILE A 72 -0.63 -13.98 -2.60
N SER A 73 -0.59 -14.86 -3.60
CA SER A 73 -0.64 -16.31 -3.38
C SER A 73 0.54 -16.84 -2.55
N ARG A 74 1.67 -16.16 -2.59
CA ARG A 74 2.87 -16.54 -1.84
C ARG A 74 3.07 -15.70 -0.58
N LEU A 75 2.19 -14.75 -0.32
CA LEU A 75 2.27 -13.95 0.89
C LEU A 75 1.58 -14.70 2.02
N THR A 76 2.34 -14.97 3.09
CA THR A 76 1.81 -15.64 4.27
C THR A 76 2.22 -14.88 5.52
N PHE A 77 1.34 -14.91 6.52
CA PHE A 77 1.64 -14.40 7.85
C PHE A 77 1.45 -15.53 8.85
N ASN A 78 2.50 -15.87 9.59
CA ASN A 78 2.48 -16.99 10.55
C ASN A 78 2.01 -18.29 9.91
N GLY A 79 2.42 -18.55 8.67
CA GLY A 79 2.06 -19.76 7.94
C GLY A 79 0.67 -19.77 7.34
N GLN A 80 -0.10 -18.72 7.47
CA GLN A 80 -1.45 -18.61 6.91
C GLN A 80 -1.46 -17.72 5.68
N PRO A 81 -2.25 -18.07 4.64
CA PRO A 81 -2.36 -17.21 3.48
C PRO A 81 -2.85 -15.81 3.83
N ALA A 82 -2.23 -14.80 3.24
CA ALA A 82 -2.60 -13.41 3.50
C ALA A 82 -3.86 -13.02 2.74
N ASN A 83 -4.57 -12.06 3.31
CA ASN A 83 -5.68 -11.36 2.65
C ASN A 83 -5.61 -9.88 3.04
N ALA A 84 -6.51 -9.06 2.51
CA ALA A 84 -6.51 -7.63 2.82
C ALA A 84 -6.63 -7.35 4.31
N GLN A 85 -7.46 -8.09 5.03
CA GLN A 85 -7.66 -7.90 6.47
C GLN A 85 -6.41 -8.28 7.27
N SER A 86 -5.79 -9.43 6.98
CA SER A 86 -4.58 -9.86 7.69
C SER A 86 -3.40 -8.95 7.37
N ALA A 87 -3.31 -8.42 6.15
CA ALA A 87 -2.29 -7.47 5.79
C ALA A 87 -2.46 -6.15 6.53
N THR A 88 -3.69 -5.67 6.71
CA THR A 88 -3.97 -4.48 7.52
C THR A 88 -3.48 -4.68 8.96
N PHE A 89 -3.78 -5.82 9.55
CA PHE A 89 -3.31 -6.15 10.89
C PHE A 89 -1.77 -6.21 10.95
N LYS A 90 -1.14 -6.81 9.93
CA LYS A 90 0.32 -6.90 9.85
C LYS A 90 0.96 -5.50 9.81
N LEU A 91 0.35 -4.54 9.13
CA LEU A 91 0.84 -3.17 9.11
C LEU A 91 0.84 -2.55 10.51
N THR A 92 -0.18 -2.80 11.31
CA THR A 92 -0.20 -2.29 12.70
C THR A 92 0.88 -2.93 13.57
N GLU A 93 1.24 -4.19 13.29
CA GLU A 93 2.33 -4.84 14.02
C GLU A 93 3.71 -4.30 13.63
N GLN A 94 3.91 -4.05 12.33
CA GLN A 94 5.22 -3.67 11.80
C GLN A 94 5.51 -2.17 11.85
N CYS A 95 4.45 -1.37 11.90
CA CYS A 95 4.56 0.09 11.96
C CYS A 95 4.19 0.57 13.37
N THR A 96 5.21 0.81 14.19
CA THR A 96 5.01 1.28 15.56
C THR A 96 4.33 2.65 15.54
N TYR A 97 3.29 2.81 16.36
CA TYR A 97 2.46 4.02 16.48
C TYR A 97 1.58 4.32 15.27
N LEU A 98 1.46 3.40 14.32
CA LEU A 98 0.48 3.56 13.24
C LEU A 98 -0.93 3.40 13.84
N SER A 99 -1.78 4.40 13.60
CA SER A 99 -3.17 4.32 14.04
C SER A 99 -3.92 3.26 13.24
N SER A 100 -4.74 2.46 13.92
CA SER A 100 -5.65 1.54 13.23
C SER A 100 -6.89 2.27 12.71
N GLU A 101 -7.20 3.43 13.26
CA GLU A 101 -8.32 4.24 12.81
C GLU A 101 -7.95 4.90 11.48
N GLY A 102 -8.76 4.65 10.47
CA GLY A 102 -8.50 5.15 9.13
C GLY A 102 -7.58 4.26 8.28
N LEU A 103 -6.96 3.24 8.87
CA LEU A 103 -6.14 2.28 8.14
C LEU A 103 -7.04 1.19 7.55
N ASN A 104 -6.96 1.01 6.24
CA ASN A 104 -7.77 0.02 5.55
C ASN A 104 -7.10 -0.37 4.23
N ILE A 105 -7.27 -1.61 3.83
CA ILE A 105 -6.88 -2.08 2.50
C ILE A 105 -8.14 -2.42 1.71
N GLU A 106 -8.34 -1.70 0.63
CA GLU A 106 -9.44 -1.93 -0.29
C GLU A 106 -8.95 -2.81 -1.43
N GLU A 107 -9.62 -3.93 -1.66
CA GLU A 107 -9.22 -4.89 -2.67
C GLU A 107 -10.16 -4.87 -3.86
N PHE A 108 -9.58 -4.80 -5.06
CA PHE A 108 -10.30 -4.95 -6.32
C PHE A 108 -9.69 -6.12 -7.10
N VAL A 109 -10.55 -6.94 -7.68
CA VAL A 109 -10.14 -7.98 -8.62
C VAL A 109 -10.97 -7.79 -9.89
N THR A 110 -10.31 -7.60 -11.02
CA THR A 110 -11.01 -7.34 -12.28
C THR A 110 -11.74 -8.58 -12.78
N ASP A 111 -12.95 -8.39 -13.32
CA ASP A 111 -13.83 -9.49 -13.75
C ASP A 111 -13.33 -10.16 -15.04
N ASP A 112 -12.73 -9.37 -15.93
CA ASP A 112 -12.32 -9.82 -17.26
C ASP A 112 -10.90 -10.40 -17.29
N THR A 113 -9.97 -9.83 -16.53
CA THR A 113 -8.56 -10.20 -16.57
C THR A 113 -8.04 -10.80 -15.26
N ASN A 114 -8.89 -10.83 -14.23
CA ASN A 114 -8.57 -11.40 -12.92
C ASN A 114 -7.29 -10.81 -12.30
N LYS A 115 -7.13 -9.50 -12.45
CA LYS A 115 -5.98 -8.77 -11.88
C LYS A 115 -6.38 -8.13 -10.56
N ARG A 116 -5.52 -8.26 -9.56
CA ARG A 116 -5.76 -7.73 -8.21
C ARG A 116 -5.05 -6.41 -8.04
N VAL A 117 -5.77 -5.44 -7.46
CA VAL A 117 -5.24 -4.14 -7.05
C VAL A 117 -5.61 -3.93 -5.58
N TRP A 118 -4.64 -3.52 -4.79
CA TRP A 118 -4.85 -3.12 -3.40
C TRP A 118 -4.64 -1.63 -3.26
N ILE A 119 -5.57 -0.96 -2.59
CA ILE A 119 -5.41 0.44 -2.20
C ILE A 119 -5.32 0.48 -0.69
N ILE A 120 -4.17 0.85 -0.18
CA ILE A 120 -3.96 1.00 1.27
C ILE A 120 -4.28 2.44 1.62
N HIS A 121 -5.34 2.64 2.40
CA HIS A 121 -5.70 3.94 2.95
C HIS A 121 -4.92 4.15 4.23
N ILE A 122 -4.11 5.19 4.30
CA ILE A 122 -3.12 5.40 5.35
C ILE A 122 -3.46 6.64 6.15
N PRO A 123 -3.72 6.52 7.46
CA PRO A 123 -4.00 7.69 8.30
C PRO A 123 -2.73 8.49 8.57
N LYS A 124 -2.90 9.77 8.88
CA LYS A 124 -1.81 10.60 9.36
C LYS A 124 -1.34 10.09 10.73
N HIS A 125 -0.05 10.27 11.00
CA HIS A 125 0.53 9.94 12.31
C HIS A 125 -0.14 10.71 13.43
N LEU A 126 -0.08 10.15 14.64
CA LEU A 126 -0.56 10.84 15.82
C LEU A 126 0.33 12.06 16.13
N PRO A 127 -0.23 13.12 16.78
CA PRO A 127 0.57 14.28 17.11
C PRO A 127 1.80 13.91 17.96
N ARG A 128 2.97 14.39 17.54
CA ARG A 128 4.26 14.16 18.20
C ARG A 128 4.67 12.67 18.29
N ARG A 129 4.02 11.79 17.52
CA ARG A 129 4.36 10.37 17.50
C ARG A 129 4.57 9.91 16.07
N PRO A 130 5.77 10.10 15.51
CA PRO A 130 6.04 9.58 14.17
C PRO A 130 5.91 8.06 14.16
N VAL A 131 5.42 7.54 13.05
CA VAL A 131 5.32 6.10 12.81
C VAL A 131 6.71 5.56 12.54
N LEU A 132 7.06 4.48 13.21
CA LEU A 132 8.34 3.81 13.05
C LEU A 132 8.17 2.50 12.30
N ALA A 133 8.98 2.31 11.28
CA ALA A 133 9.11 1.03 10.58
C ALA A 133 10.59 0.68 10.56
N HIS A 134 10.92 -0.58 10.82
CA HIS A 134 12.32 -1.03 10.93
C HIS A 134 13.11 -0.19 11.94
N LYS A 135 12.44 0.24 13.03
CA LYS A 135 13.01 1.08 14.10
C LYS A 135 13.44 2.47 13.63
N LYS A 136 12.93 2.95 12.51
CA LYS A 136 13.24 4.26 11.95
C LYS A 136 11.96 5.04 11.64
N ALA A 137 12.04 6.36 11.76
CA ALA A 137 10.97 7.25 11.30
C ALA A 137 11.24 7.62 9.85
N TRP A 138 10.43 7.11 8.94
CA TRP A 138 10.56 7.35 7.51
C TRP A 138 9.78 8.59 7.10
N GLN A 139 10.29 9.32 6.13
CA GLN A 139 9.59 10.42 5.47
C GLN A 139 9.78 10.31 3.97
N ARG A 140 8.77 10.76 3.24
CA ARG A 140 8.88 10.89 1.80
C ARG A 140 9.50 12.24 1.47
N ILE A 141 10.27 12.24 0.39
CA ILE A 141 10.66 13.47 -0.28
C ILE A 141 9.86 13.48 -1.56
N GLU A 142 9.06 14.52 -1.77
CA GLU A 142 8.23 14.64 -2.95
C GLU A 142 9.08 14.59 -4.21
N ASP A 143 8.60 13.90 -5.23
CA ASP A 143 9.27 13.75 -6.54
C ASP A 143 10.50 12.84 -6.54
N LEU A 144 10.71 12.03 -5.51
CA LEU A 144 11.81 11.05 -5.51
C LEU A 144 11.32 9.61 -5.50
#